data_bb0ba9e15434775744702c06a4ea0bb6
#
_entry.id   bb0ba9e15434775744702c06a4ea0bb6
#
_cell.length_a   1.000
_cell.length_b   1.000
_cell.length_c   1.000
_cell.angle_alpha   90.00
_cell.angle_beta   90.00
_cell.angle_gamma   90.00
#
_symmetry.space_group_name_H-M   'P 1'
#
loop_
_entity.id
_entity.type
_entity.pdbx_description
1 polymer ?
#
loop_
_entity_poly.entity_id
_entity_poly.type
_entity_poly.pdbx_seq_one_letter_code
_entity_poly.pdbx_strand_id
1 'polypeptide(L)'
;MKRILALILVMSSFAVFSGTSSASIKPGTSCSPKGKISIFAGVKYTCVLSGKKLVWNKGVKAPSSTTTSPASTTTFAAPALSALASALPCQLPYSGPLDNTQRTGFPHDSASLPNSGTINALMVFEDFSDVSGTDNIQSVAKTIQTNISSYFSSVSYGKVNFKFTTYPSWIHVNATSGSFGMKNPGVGDQMGLAKAEQSAAAKVIDFSPYTIMYVVLPSTADLIHDSLPFPLAAINARWPETNAQIPGNPLSFLVSLSNLPSDSWATPLHETGHIFGFVHPFGNNIWPVWDVMYIGGQVDPAFSAPGLLGWERWLVNWVTDSQVACIDQSSSGSSTYNYLLTPIELNSNSVKIAVIKLTSHTAIVVESRRSIGEDVFPTSYEGALVYSIDTSKNGDVNSLSPSINILGQSIYAGHTELVGTIRAGESITYQGQTVKVLANTSVGDYVQITTGTVTG
;
A
#
# COMPACT_ATOMS: atom_id res chain seq x y z
N MET A 1 -15.40 4.06 -73.28
CA MET A 1 -15.42 2.59 -73.17
C MET A 1 -14.94 2.25 -71.76
N LYS A 2 -15.88 2.10 -70.90
CA LYS A 2 -16.37 0.91 -70.20
C LYS A 2 -15.28 -0.01 -69.65
N ARG A 3 -15.12 -0.07 -68.35
CA ARG A 3 -15.28 -1.32 -67.59
C ARG A 3 -15.50 -1.03 -66.08
N ILE A 4 -16.66 -1.35 -65.62
CA ILE A 4 -17.10 -1.44 -64.21
C ILE A 4 -16.51 -2.73 -63.64
N LEU A 5 -15.85 -2.66 -62.47
CA LEU A 5 -15.50 -3.83 -61.70
C LEU A 5 -16.19 -3.73 -60.34
N ALA A 6 -17.16 -4.60 -60.12
CA ALA A 6 -17.88 -4.75 -58.85
C ALA A 6 -16.98 -5.45 -57.82
N LEU A 7 -16.83 -4.85 -56.64
CA LEU A 7 -16.15 -5.46 -55.50
C LEU A 7 -17.20 -6.02 -54.55
N ILE A 8 -17.23 -7.35 -54.46
CA ILE A 8 -18.08 -8.08 -53.52
C ILE A 8 -17.47 -7.98 -52.12
N LEU A 9 -18.24 -7.38 -51.20
CA LEU A 9 -17.89 -7.27 -49.80
C LEU A 9 -18.31 -8.56 -49.09
N VAL A 10 -17.36 -9.42 -48.74
CA VAL A 10 -17.59 -10.58 -47.85
C VAL A 10 -17.44 -10.13 -46.43
N MET A 11 -18.55 -10.00 -45.72
CA MET A 11 -18.58 -9.82 -44.27
C MET A 11 -18.26 -11.15 -43.60
N SER A 12 -17.04 -11.28 -43.09
CA SER A 12 -16.66 -12.35 -42.18
C SER A 12 -16.91 -11.89 -40.75
N SER A 13 -17.96 -12.43 -40.14
CA SER A 13 -18.25 -12.24 -38.71
C SER A 13 -17.19 -12.95 -37.86
N PHE A 14 -16.23 -12.24 -37.31
CA PHE A 14 -15.37 -12.78 -36.28
C PHE A 14 -16.09 -12.66 -34.94
N ALA A 15 -16.55 -13.77 -34.40
CA ALA A 15 -16.95 -13.90 -33.01
C ALA A 15 -15.69 -13.82 -32.16
N VAL A 16 -15.53 -12.71 -31.42
CA VAL A 16 -14.45 -12.56 -30.42
C VAL A 16 -14.87 -13.36 -29.19
N PHE A 17 -14.34 -14.56 -29.06
CA PHE A 17 -14.34 -15.29 -27.80
C PHE A 17 -13.30 -14.63 -26.88
N SER A 18 -13.75 -13.82 -25.93
CA SER A 18 -12.94 -13.35 -24.81
C SER A 18 -12.75 -14.50 -23.82
N GLY A 19 -11.81 -15.39 -24.12
CA GLY A 19 -11.34 -16.39 -23.19
C GLY A 19 -10.35 -15.75 -22.23
N THR A 20 -10.71 -15.47 -20.98
CA THR A 20 -9.77 -15.26 -19.90
C THR A 20 -8.99 -16.54 -19.67
N SER A 21 -7.80 -16.65 -20.24
CA SER A 21 -6.89 -17.75 -19.98
C SER A 21 -6.32 -17.59 -18.57
N SER A 22 -6.94 -18.20 -17.57
CA SER A 22 -6.28 -18.46 -16.30
C SER A 22 -5.03 -19.30 -16.60
N ALA A 23 -3.85 -18.70 -16.45
CA ALA A 23 -2.59 -19.40 -16.70
C ALA A 23 -2.48 -20.60 -15.75
N SER A 24 -2.60 -21.82 -16.27
CA SER A 24 -2.48 -23.03 -15.47
C SER A 24 -1.05 -23.20 -14.99
N ILE A 25 -0.85 -23.34 -13.67
CA ILE A 25 0.46 -23.65 -13.10
C ILE A 25 0.82 -25.10 -13.43
N LYS A 26 1.94 -25.29 -14.11
CA LYS A 26 2.46 -26.62 -14.44
C LYS A 26 3.78 -26.86 -13.70
N PRO A 27 3.97 -28.04 -13.05
CA PRO A 27 5.25 -28.43 -12.48
C PRO A 27 6.39 -28.30 -13.49
N GLY A 28 7.54 -27.81 -13.04
CA GLY A 28 8.72 -27.62 -13.90
C GLY A 28 8.74 -26.34 -14.72
N THR A 29 7.65 -25.58 -14.81
CA THR A 29 7.69 -24.26 -15.45
C THR A 29 8.37 -23.24 -14.55
N SER A 30 8.98 -22.22 -15.15
CA SER A 30 9.73 -21.19 -14.43
C SER A 30 8.85 -20.42 -13.46
N CYS A 31 9.40 -20.04 -12.32
CA CYS A 31 8.75 -19.25 -11.28
C CYS A 31 9.74 -18.27 -10.64
N SER A 32 9.23 -17.28 -9.93
CA SER A 32 10.01 -16.32 -9.15
C SER A 32 9.08 -15.64 -8.14
N PRO A 33 9.59 -15.31 -6.94
CA PRO A 33 10.89 -15.66 -6.34
C PRO A 33 10.91 -17.10 -5.78
N LYS A 34 12.10 -17.55 -5.35
CA LYS A 34 12.26 -18.83 -4.62
C LYS A 34 11.39 -18.80 -3.36
N GLY A 35 10.68 -19.91 -3.11
CA GLY A 35 9.77 -20.00 -1.97
C GLY A 35 8.34 -19.52 -2.27
N LYS A 36 8.09 -18.81 -3.37
CA LYS A 36 6.73 -18.40 -3.75
C LYS A 36 5.79 -19.60 -3.76
N ILE A 37 4.64 -19.44 -3.08
CA ILE A 37 3.58 -20.44 -3.02
C ILE A 37 2.44 -19.99 -3.91
N SER A 38 1.82 -20.94 -4.61
CA SER A 38 0.58 -20.69 -5.36
C SER A 38 -0.32 -21.92 -5.27
N ILE A 39 -1.63 -21.69 -5.13
CA ILE A 39 -2.63 -22.75 -5.09
C ILE A 39 -3.42 -22.70 -6.38
N PHE A 40 -3.42 -23.79 -7.13
CA PHE A 40 -4.20 -23.93 -8.36
C PHE A 40 -4.92 -25.27 -8.36
N ALA A 41 -6.22 -25.26 -8.59
CA ALA A 41 -7.08 -26.44 -8.59
C ALA A 41 -6.91 -27.34 -7.33
N GLY A 42 -6.78 -26.73 -6.14
CA GLY A 42 -6.62 -27.46 -4.88
C GLY A 42 -5.25 -28.11 -4.68
N VAL A 43 -4.25 -27.73 -5.49
CA VAL A 43 -2.85 -28.18 -5.37
C VAL A 43 -1.97 -26.98 -5.01
N LYS A 44 -1.20 -27.12 -3.93
CA LYS A 44 -0.21 -26.14 -3.48
C LYS A 44 1.11 -26.38 -4.21
N TYR A 45 1.55 -25.38 -4.97
CA TYR A 45 2.84 -25.36 -5.64
C TYR A 45 3.80 -24.45 -4.89
N THR A 46 5.07 -24.83 -4.83
CA THR A 46 6.13 -24.00 -4.27
C THR A 46 7.22 -23.78 -5.31
N CYS A 47 7.68 -22.57 -5.45
CA CYS A 47 8.80 -22.22 -6.33
C CYS A 47 10.11 -22.69 -5.70
N VAL A 48 10.77 -23.67 -6.30
CA VAL A 48 11.97 -24.31 -5.76
C VAL A 48 13.14 -24.23 -6.74
N LEU A 49 14.36 -24.26 -6.22
CA LEU A 49 15.55 -24.36 -7.06
C LEU A 49 15.70 -25.80 -7.55
N SER A 50 15.74 -26.00 -8.88
CA SER A 50 16.03 -27.26 -9.54
C SER A 50 17.22 -27.06 -10.49
N GLY A 51 18.39 -27.55 -10.10
CA GLY A 51 19.64 -27.21 -10.76
C GLY A 51 19.96 -25.71 -10.61
N LYS A 52 20.09 -25.00 -11.74
CA LYS A 52 20.34 -23.54 -11.77
C LYS A 52 19.09 -22.71 -12.09
N LYS A 53 17.88 -23.30 -12.05
CA LYS A 53 16.64 -22.63 -12.43
C LYS A 53 15.61 -22.71 -11.31
N LEU A 54 14.82 -21.67 -11.15
CA LEU A 54 13.64 -21.66 -10.28
C LEU A 54 12.44 -22.20 -11.05
N VAL A 55 11.80 -23.25 -10.52
CA VAL A 55 10.65 -23.90 -11.15
C VAL A 55 9.59 -24.26 -10.13
N TRP A 56 8.33 -24.35 -10.57
CA TRP A 56 7.26 -24.88 -9.72
C TRP A 56 7.51 -26.36 -9.43
N ASN A 57 7.43 -26.78 -8.16
CA ASN A 57 7.52 -28.17 -7.75
C ASN A 57 6.33 -28.98 -8.29
N LYS A 58 6.32 -30.32 -8.03
CA LYS A 58 5.21 -31.19 -8.47
C LYS A 58 3.86 -30.85 -7.85
N GLY A 59 3.83 -29.92 -6.90
CA GLY A 59 2.66 -29.59 -6.13
C GLY A 59 2.33 -30.67 -5.09
N VAL A 60 1.74 -30.26 -4.00
CA VAL A 60 1.20 -31.15 -2.97
C VAL A 60 -0.29 -30.83 -2.91
N LYS A 61 -1.15 -31.87 -2.92
CA LYS A 61 -2.57 -31.67 -2.71
C LYS A 61 -2.72 -30.86 -1.43
N ALA A 62 -3.33 -29.67 -1.52
CA ALA A 62 -3.60 -28.87 -0.34
C ALA A 62 -4.37 -29.79 0.63
N PRO A 63 -3.99 -29.89 1.91
CA PRO A 63 -4.70 -30.74 2.82
C PRO A 63 -6.17 -30.31 2.79
N SER A 64 -7.02 -31.21 2.35
CA SER A 64 -8.45 -31.11 2.61
C SER A 64 -8.52 -31.15 4.13
N SER A 65 -8.94 -30.07 4.75
CA SER A 65 -9.09 -30.01 6.20
C SER A 65 -10.25 -30.94 6.63
N THR A 66 -9.96 -32.23 6.64
CA THR A 66 -10.74 -33.21 7.38
C THR A 66 -10.10 -33.35 8.74
N THR A 67 -10.28 -32.39 9.59
CA THR A 67 -10.15 -32.58 11.03
C THR A 67 -11.41 -33.33 11.48
N THR A 68 -11.30 -34.63 11.57
CA THR A 68 -12.16 -35.43 12.44
C THR A 68 -11.72 -35.19 13.88
N SER A 69 -12.21 -34.13 14.46
CA SER A 69 -12.41 -34.01 15.90
C SER A 69 -13.90 -34.12 16.15
N PRO A 70 -14.37 -34.92 17.12
CA PRO A 70 -15.77 -34.87 17.53
C PRO A 70 -15.96 -33.59 18.35
N ALA A 71 -16.05 -32.46 17.68
CA ALA A 71 -16.46 -31.23 18.27
C ALA A 71 -17.98 -31.16 18.10
N SER A 72 -18.65 -31.00 19.21
CA SER A 72 -20.03 -30.53 19.29
C SER A 72 -20.17 -29.36 18.30
N THR A 73 -20.81 -29.56 17.17
CA THR A 73 -21.08 -28.53 16.18
C THR A 73 -22.18 -27.61 16.73
N THR A 74 -21.81 -26.74 17.66
CA THR A 74 -22.59 -25.50 17.84
C THR A 74 -22.33 -24.68 16.55
N THR A 75 -23.23 -24.79 15.58
CA THR A 75 -23.25 -23.91 14.40
C THR A 75 -23.29 -22.47 14.93
N PHE A 76 -22.25 -21.67 14.62
CA PHE A 76 -22.25 -20.25 14.91
C PHE A 76 -23.51 -19.64 14.26
N ALA A 77 -24.47 -19.21 15.09
CA ALA A 77 -25.62 -18.45 14.62
C ALA A 77 -25.15 -16.99 14.48
N ALA A 78 -25.02 -16.52 13.24
CA ALA A 78 -24.64 -15.14 12.98
C ALA A 78 -25.68 -14.19 13.63
N PRO A 79 -25.24 -13.18 14.38
CA PRO A 79 -26.16 -12.19 14.94
C PRO A 79 -26.78 -11.35 13.83
N ALA A 80 -27.93 -10.75 14.08
CA ALA A 80 -28.46 -9.71 13.20
C ALA A 80 -27.45 -8.56 13.11
N LEU A 81 -27.11 -8.16 11.87
CA LEU A 81 -26.18 -7.06 11.66
C LEU A 81 -26.87 -5.72 11.90
N SER A 82 -26.12 -4.78 12.47
CA SER A 82 -26.56 -3.41 12.67
C SER A 82 -26.62 -2.67 11.34
N ALA A 83 -27.59 -1.77 11.20
CA ALA A 83 -27.66 -0.86 10.05
C ALA A 83 -26.46 0.10 10.06
N LEU A 84 -26.00 0.50 8.87
CA LEU A 84 -24.97 1.50 8.76
C LEU A 84 -25.57 2.90 8.95
N ALA A 85 -24.93 3.70 9.79
CA ALA A 85 -25.15 5.13 9.90
C ALA A 85 -24.31 5.87 8.84
N SER A 86 -24.50 7.18 8.71
CA SER A 86 -23.63 8.03 7.92
C SER A 86 -22.18 7.93 8.40
N ALA A 87 -21.24 7.78 7.49
CA ALA A 87 -19.81 7.76 7.82
C ALA A 87 -19.24 9.14 8.16
N LEU A 88 -19.91 10.22 7.74
CA LEU A 88 -19.43 11.59 7.88
C LEU A 88 -18.99 11.98 9.32
N PRO A 89 -19.70 11.66 10.39
CA PRO A 89 -19.24 11.97 11.75
C PRO A 89 -17.91 11.35 12.13
N CYS A 90 -17.53 10.23 11.48
CA CYS A 90 -16.29 9.51 11.73
C CYS A 90 -15.13 9.97 10.81
N GLN A 91 -15.36 10.86 9.88
CA GLN A 91 -14.29 11.53 9.12
C GLN A 91 -13.62 12.58 10.00
N LEU A 92 -12.69 12.13 10.84
CA LEU A 92 -12.01 13.02 11.78
C LEU A 92 -11.14 14.02 11.02
N PRO A 93 -11.27 15.33 11.31
CA PRO A 93 -10.52 16.36 10.62
C PRO A 93 -9.03 16.28 10.98
N TYR A 94 -8.19 16.58 10.00
CA TYR A 94 -6.78 16.86 10.27
C TYR A 94 -6.63 18.16 11.04
N SER A 95 -5.80 18.16 12.09
CA SER A 95 -5.55 19.32 12.94
C SER A 95 -4.06 19.67 13.10
N GLY A 96 -3.19 19.00 12.33
CA GLY A 96 -1.77 19.29 12.29
C GLY A 96 -1.43 20.53 11.42
N PRO A 97 -0.12 20.80 11.19
CA PRO A 97 0.33 21.91 10.36
C PRO A 97 -0.22 21.85 8.93
N LEU A 98 -0.69 22.99 8.40
CA LEU A 98 -1.32 23.06 7.07
C LEU A 98 -0.35 22.92 5.89
N ASP A 99 0.95 23.07 6.13
CA ASP A 99 2.02 22.89 5.14
C ASP A 99 2.41 21.41 4.94
N ASN A 100 1.82 20.50 5.71
CA ASN A 100 2.08 19.08 5.58
C ASN A 100 1.01 18.42 4.71
N THR A 101 1.42 17.80 3.60
CA THR A 101 0.56 17.01 2.72
C THR A 101 0.31 15.60 3.23
N GLN A 102 1.19 15.10 4.11
CA GLN A 102 1.05 13.81 4.77
C GLN A 102 0.14 13.99 5.99
N ARG A 103 -1.04 13.37 5.98
CA ARG A 103 -2.09 13.60 6.97
C ARG A 103 -2.74 12.30 7.43
N THR A 104 -2.99 12.22 8.71
CA THR A 104 -3.79 11.11 9.29
C THR A 104 -5.30 11.41 9.21
N GLY A 105 -5.70 12.68 9.10
CA GLY A 105 -7.12 13.12 9.14
C GLY A 105 -7.64 13.66 7.81
N PHE A 106 -8.96 13.80 7.75
CA PHE A 106 -9.69 14.31 6.59
C PHE A 106 -9.65 15.85 6.46
N PRO A 107 -9.83 16.37 5.25
CA PRO A 107 -9.86 15.66 3.97
C PRO A 107 -8.46 15.26 3.49
N HIS A 108 -8.39 14.33 2.53
CA HIS A 108 -7.18 14.08 1.76
C HIS A 108 -6.69 15.36 1.09
N ASP A 109 -5.39 15.61 1.10
CA ASP A 109 -4.83 16.84 0.53
C ASP A 109 -4.87 16.80 -1.00
N SER A 110 -5.41 17.88 -1.60
CA SER A 110 -5.49 18.01 -3.05
C SER A 110 -4.15 18.18 -3.76
N ALA A 111 -3.08 18.49 -3.02
CA ALA A 111 -1.71 18.56 -3.54
C ALA A 111 -1.02 17.19 -3.59
N SER A 112 -1.63 16.16 -3.02
CA SER A 112 -1.17 14.77 -3.13
C SER A 112 -1.53 14.17 -4.50
N LEU A 113 -1.02 12.96 -4.78
CA LEU A 113 -1.39 12.25 -6.01
C LEU A 113 -2.91 12.05 -6.12
N PRO A 114 -3.46 12.08 -7.34
CA PRO A 114 -4.87 11.76 -7.57
C PRO A 114 -5.20 10.37 -7.02
N ASN A 115 -6.28 10.28 -6.26
CA ASN A 115 -6.75 9.04 -5.64
C ASN A 115 -7.53 8.12 -6.59
N SER A 116 -7.69 8.51 -7.85
CA SER A 116 -8.40 7.72 -8.87
C SER A 116 -7.98 8.10 -10.29
N GLY A 117 -8.24 7.20 -11.22
CA GLY A 117 -7.93 7.39 -12.63
C GLY A 117 -6.50 7.00 -12.99
N THR A 118 -6.00 7.57 -14.09
CA THR A 118 -4.66 7.27 -14.60
C THR A 118 -3.65 8.31 -14.11
N ILE A 119 -2.60 7.84 -13.45
CA ILE A 119 -1.44 8.63 -13.06
C ILE A 119 -0.38 8.47 -14.14
N ASN A 120 -0.12 9.55 -14.89
CA ASN A 120 0.95 9.55 -15.88
C ASN A 120 2.28 9.76 -15.15
N ALA A 121 3.10 8.72 -15.14
CA ALA A 121 4.39 8.68 -14.45
C ALA A 121 5.54 8.72 -15.45
N LEU A 122 6.48 9.62 -15.23
CA LEU A 122 7.76 9.67 -15.93
C LEU A 122 8.80 8.89 -15.13
N MET A 123 9.61 8.09 -15.80
CA MET A 123 10.79 7.45 -15.19
C MET A 123 12.04 7.87 -15.94
N VAL A 124 12.96 8.46 -15.22
CA VAL A 124 14.26 8.89 -15.72
C VAL A 124 15.39 8.17 -15.01
N PHE A 125 16.49 8.00 -15.69
CA PHE A 125 17.72 7.42 -15.20
C PHE A 125 18.78 8.51 -15.23
N GLU A 126 19.34 8.84 -14.06
CA GLU A 126 20.29 9.94 -13.94
C GLU A 126 21.60 9.46 -13.35
N ASP A 127 22.71 9.98 -13.89
CA ASP A 127 24.06 9.69 -13.42
C ASP A 127 24.84 10.96 -13.10
N PHE A 128 26.03 10.81 -12.52
CA PHE A 128 26.84 11.90 -12.03
C PHE A 128 28.24 11.91 -12.70
N SER A 129 28.96 13.02 -12.55
CA SER A 129 30.30 13.16 -13.14
C SER A 129 31.33 12.16 -12.60
N ASP A 130 31.14 11.62 -11.41
CA ASP A 130 31.96 10.61 -10.74
C ASP A 130 31.37 9.19 -10.78
N VAL A 131 30.12 9.02 -11.18
CA VAL A 131 29.43 7.72 -11.23
C VAL A 131 28.59 7.64 -12.49
N SER A 132 29.08 6.93 -13.49
CA SER A 132 28.35 6.72 -14.76
C SER A 132 27.30 5.62 -14.63
N GLY A 133 26.15 5.83 -15.24
CA GLY A 133 25.09 4.85 -15.30
C GLY A 133 25.41 3.70 -16.27
N THR A 134 25.45 2.47 -15.74
CA THR A 134 25.72 1.25 -16.52
C THR A 134 24.61 0.22 -16.43
N ASP A 135 23.64 0.42 -15.54
CA ASP A 135 22.50 -0.46 -15.39
C ASP A 135 21.63 -0.50 -16.63
N ASN A 136 21.02 -1.64 -16.90
CA ASN A 136 20.12 -1.78 -18.04
C ASN A 136 18.78 -1.08 -17.75
N ILE A 137 18.60 0.09 -18.32
CA ILE A 137 17.41 0.95 -18.16
C ILE A 137 16.11 0.17 -18.33
N GLN A 138 15.98 -0.61 -19.41
CA GLN A 138 14.73 -1.32 -19.73
C GLN A 138 14.40 -2.39 -18.68
N SER A 139 15.40 -3.11 -18.19
CA SER A 139 15.22 -4.16 -17.19
C SER A 139 14.81 -3.57 -15.83
N VAL A 140 15.54 -2.55 -15.38
CA VAL A 140 15.28 -1.88 -14.11
C VAL A 140 13.93 -1.18 -14.13
N ALA A 141 13.67 -0.38 -15.19
CA ALA A 141 12.38 0.30 -15.35
C ALA A 141 11.21 -0.69 -15.30
N LYS A 142 11.28 -1.78 -16.06
CA LYS A 142 10.23 -2.80 -16.09
C LYS A 142 9.92 -3.35 -14.70
N THR A 143 10.94 -3.62 -13.90
CA THR A 143 10.76 -4.16 -12.56
C THR A 143 10.08 -3.16 -11.63
N ILE A 144 10.57 -1.92 -11.57
CA ILE A 144 10.00 -0.86 -10.71
C ILE A 144 8.55 -0.58 -11.13
N GLN A 145 8.30 -0.36 -12.43
CA GLN A 145 6.97 -0.06 -12.96
C GLN A 145 5.96 -1.17 -12.69
N THR A 146 6.38 -2.44 -12.84
CA THR A 146 5.51 -3.58 -12.59
C THR A 146 5.09 -3.62 -11.12
N ASN A 147 6.02 -3.45 -10.20
CA ASN A 147 5.75 -3.50 -8.77
C ASN A 147 4.84 -2.34 -8.32
N ILE A 148 5.15 -1.09 -8.73
CA ILE A 148 4.32 0.07 -8.37
C ILE A 148 2.91 -0.07 -8.96
N SER A 149 2.80 -0.42 -10.25
CA SER A 149 1.50 -0.53 -10.92
C SER A 149 0.63 -1.62 -10.31
N SER A 150 1.19 -2.82 -10.06
CA SER A 150 0.44 -3.93 -9.48
C SER A 150 -0.01 -3.63 -8.06
N TYR A 151 0.90 -3.10 -7.24
CA TYR A 151 0.60 -2.78 -5.84
C TYR A 151 -0.52 -1.76 -5.71
N PHE A 152 -0.37 -0.57 -6.32
CA PHE A 152 -1.38 0.49 -6.19
C PHE A 152 -2.68 0.15 -6.89
N SER A 153 -2.67 -0.63 -7.96
CA SER A 153 -3.91 -1.19 -8.54
C SER A 153 -4.61 -2.13 -7.55
N SER A 154 -3.86 -2.98 -6.84
CA SER A 154 -4.39 -3.92 -5.84
C SER A 154 -4.98 -3.17 -4.65
N VAL A 155 -4.20 -2.35 -3.95
CA VAL A 155 -4.64 -1.68 -2.71
C VAL A 155 -5.71 -0.63 -2.91
N SER A 156 -5.83 -0.08 -4.14
CA SER A 156 -6.87 0.87 -4.52
C SER A 156 -8.14 0.22 -5.10
N TYR A 157 -8.20 -1.10 -5.17
CA TYR A 157 -9.27 -1.86 -5.82
C TYR A 157 -9.45 -1.49 -7.30
N GLY A 158 -8.35 -1.19 -7.99
CA GLY A 158 -8.34 -0.78 -9.39
C GLY A 158 -8.75 0.67 -9.64
N LYS A 159 -8.92 1.49 -8.60
CA LYS A 159 -9.26 2.92 -8.76
C LYS A 159 -8.09 3.74 -9.32
N VAL A 160 -6.86 3.36 -9.00
CA VAL A 160 -5.63 4.01 -9.47
C VAL A 160 -4.91 3.11 -10.46
N ASN A 161 -4.41 3.71 -11.54
CA ASN A 161 -3.68 3.02 -12.58
C ASN A 161 -2.46 3.86 -13.01
N PHE A 162 -1.26 3.33 -12.85
CA PHE A 162 -0.04 4.01 -13.29
C PHE A 162 0.25 3.73 -14.76
N LYS A 163 0.47 4.80 -15.53
CA LYS A 163 0.93 4.75 -16.91
C LYS A 163 2.33 5.34 -16.98
N PHE A 164 3.33 4.48 -17.12
CA PHE A 164 4.73 4.89 -17.16
C PHE A 164 5.21 5.24 -18.57
N THR A 165 6.03 6.29 -18.64
CA THR A 165 6.90 6.60 -19.77
C THR A 165 8.34 6.60 -19.27
N THR A 166 9.20 5.79 -19.87
CA THR A 166 10.63 5.75 -19.51
C THR A 166 11.45 6.55 -20.52
N TYR A 167 12.26 7.47 -20.02
CA TYR A 167 13.27 8.12 -20.86
C TYR A 167 14.36 7.12 -21.23
N PRO A 168 14.73 6.98 -22.51
CA PRO A 168 15.49 5.82 -22.98
C PRO A 168 16.99 5.85 -22.73
N SER A 169 17.51 6.95 -22.20
CA SER A 169 18.95 7.17 -22.01
C SER A 169 19.25 7.72 -20.62
N TRP A 170 20.47 7.52 -20.15
CA TRP A 170 20.96 8.19 -18.96
C TRP A 170 21.01 9.71 -19.19
N ILE A 171 20.61 10.48 -18.18
CA ILE A 171 20.68 11.93 -18.13
C ILE A 171 21.81 12.30 -17.19
N HIS A 172 22.72 13.16 -17.64
CA HIS A 172 23.88 13.53 -16.84
C HIS A 172 23.58 14.73 -15.94
N VAL A 173 23.66 14.52 -14.62
CA VAL A 173 23.63 15.59 -13.61
C VAL A 173 25.04 16.20 -13.51
N ASN A 174 25.15 17.50 -13.75
CA ASN A 174 26.45 18.20 -13.72
C ASN A 174 26.92 18.49 -12.28
N ALA A 175 27.10 17.40 -11.52
CA ALA A 175 27.57 17.40 -10.15
C ALA A 175 28.25 16.05 -9.86
N THR A 176 28.99 15.95 -8.75
CA THR A 176 29.42 14.65 -8.22
C THR A 176 28.38 14.10 -7.26
N SER A 177 28.25 12.78 -7.17
CA SER A 177 27.31 12.12 -6.24
C SER A 177 27.57 12.51 -4.78
N GLY A 178 28.86 12.74 -4.41
CA GLY A 178 29.26 13.17 -3.07
C GLY A 178 28.97 14.64 -2.75
N SER A 179 28.63 15.48 -3.75
CA SER A 179 28.39 16.93 -3.56
C SER A 179 27.24 17.23 -2.60
N PHE A 180 26.30 16.30 -2.45
CA PHE A 180 25.09 16.47 -1.65
C PHE A 180 25.23 15.97 -0.22
N GLY A 181 26.35 15.31 0.12
CA GLY A 181 26.63 14.84 1.49
C GLY A 181 25.70 13.74 2.00
N MET A 182 25.07 12.96 1.11
CA MET A 182 24.01 12.00 1.41
C MET A 182 24.52 10.57 1.66
N LYS A 183 25.75 10.40 2.06
CA LYS A 183 26.33 9.08 2.34
C LYS A 183 25.64 8.34 3.50
N ASN A 184 25.03 9.06 4.43
CA ASN A 184 24.27 8.50 5.53
C ASN A 184 22.80 8.85 5.38
N PRO A 185 21.86 7.90 5.61
CA PRO A 185 20.43 8.15 5.52
C PRO A 185 19.97 9.35 6.39
N GLY A 186 19.08 10.16 5.85
CA GLY A 186 18.54 11.34 6.52
C GLY A 186 19.51 12.52 6.68
N VAL A 187 20.72 12.45 6.09
CA VAL A 187 21.74 13.49 6.18
C VAL A 187 22.07 14.02 4.78
N GLY A 188 22.35 15.32 4.68
CA GLY A 188 22.80 15.97 3.45
C GLY A 188 21.78 16.91 2.82
N ASP A 189 22.15 17.44 1.65
CA ASP A 189 21.32 18.38 0.89
C ASP A 189 20.39 17.64 -0.08
N GLN A 190 19.38 17.01 0.49
CA GLN A 190 18.33 16.29 -0.25
C GLN A 190 17.62 17.16 -1.29
N MET A 191 17.36 18.42 -0.91
CA MET A 191 16.66 19.36 -1.77
C MET A 191 17.56 19.84 -2.91
N GLY A 192 18.85 20.03 -2.65
CA GLY A 192 19.86 20.33 -3.67
C GLY A 192 19.98 19.21 -4.69
N LEU A 193 19.97 17.95 -4.25
CA LEU A 193 19.95 16.78 -5.14
C LEU A 193 18.72 16.79 -6.05
N ALA A 194 17.52 16.82 -5.48
CA ALA A 194 16.28 16.80 -6.27
C ALA A 194 16.21 17.97 -7.27
N LYS A 195 16.68 19.17 -6.89
CA LYS A 195 16.75 20.32 -7.79
C LYS A 195 17.73 20.10 -8.94
N ALA A 196 18.90 19.52 -8.67
CA ALA A 196 19.91 19.23 -9.69
C ALA A 196 19.36 18.21 -10.70
N GLU A 197 18.70 17.17 -10.23
CA GLU A 197 18.07 16.13 -11.03
C GLU A 197 16.95 16.68 -11.92
N GLN A 198 15.99 17.38 -11.34
CA GLN A 198 14.92 18.03 -12.12
C GLN A 198 15.48 18.98 -13.17
N SER A 199 16.52 19.75 -12.82
CA SER A 199 17.15 20.69 -13.73
C SER A 199 17.90 19.98 -14.86
N ALA A 200 18.43 18.80 -14.64
CA ALA A 200 19.06 17.98 -15.66
C ALA A 200 18.01 17.40 -16.61
N ALA A 201 16.96 16.80 -16.09
CA ALA A 201 15.86 16.24 -16.88
C ALA A 201 15.11 17.29 -17.69
N ALA A 202 14.87 18.49 -17.15
CA ALA A 202 14.16 19.59 -17.82
C ALA A 202 14.83 20.09 -19.11
N LYS A 203 16.12 19.80 -19.31
CA LYS A 203 16.83 20.17 -20.53
C LYS A 203 16.42 19.32 -21.75
N VAL A 204 15.86 18.15 -21.51
CA VAL A 204 15.58 17.13 -22.53
C VAL A 204 14.17 16.58 -22.49
N ILE A 205 13.38 16.90 -21.45
CA ILE A 205 12.03 16.36 -21.25
C ILE A 205 11.05 17.51 -20.96
N ASP A 206 9.89 17.48 -21.62
CA ASP A 206 8.72 18.27 -21.25
C ASP A 206 7.95 17.50 -20.15
N PHE A 207 7.81 18.10 -18.97
CA PHE A 207 7.11 17.50 -17.83
C PHE A 207 5.57 17.65 -17.88
N SER A 208 5.06 18.50 -18.76
CA SER A 208 3.63 18.85 -18.79
C SER A 208 2.66 17.67 -18.87
N PRO A 209 2.99 16.51 -19.50
CA PRO A 209 2.09 15.37 -19.55
C PRO A 209 2.05 14.53 -18.27
N TYR A 210 2.98 14.75 -17.31
CA TYR A 210 3.20 13.85 -16.19
C TYR A 210 2.71 14.43 -14.87
N THR A 211 2.27 13.54 -13.99
CA THR A 211 1.84 13.86 -12.63
C THR A 211 2.96 13.60 -11.61
N ILE A 212 3.82 12.62 -11.89
CA ILE A 212 4.92 12.21 -11.02
C ILE A 212 6.14 11.82 -11.86
N MET A 213 7.32 12.12 -11.34
CA MET A 213 8.60 11.68 -11.90
C MET A 213 9.34 10.79 -10.91
N TYR A 214 9.79 9.65 -11.39
CA TYR A 214 10.69 8.74 -10.69
C TYR A 214 12.10 8.92 -11.23
N VAL A 215 13.04 9.24 -10.35
CA VAL A 215 14.45 9.34 -10.69
C VAL A 215 15.17 8.09 -10.19
N VAL A 216 15.84 7.38 -11.08
CA VAL A 216 16.58 6.15 -10.78
C VAL A 216 18.06 6.43 -10.96
N LEU A 217 18.82 6.21 -9.91
CA LEU A 217 20.27 6.42 -9.88
C LEU A 217 21.03 5.13 -10.18
N PRO A 218 22.33 5.21 -10.59
CA PRO A 218 23.15 4.03 -10.79
C PRO A 218 23.24 3.16 -9.53
N SER A 219 23.24 1.85 -9.71
CA SER A 219 23.43 0.89 -8.60
C SER A 219 24.79 1.05 -7.90
N THR A 220 25.71 1.78 -8.50
CA THR A 220 27.04 2.10 -7.99
C THR A 220 27.15 3.49 -7.35
N ALA A 221 26.03 4.21 -7.18
CA ALA A 221 26.02 5.54 -6.57
C ALA A 221 26.09 5.46 -5.03
N ASP A 222 27.18 4.90 -4.49
CA ASP A 222 27.37 4.58 -3.07
C ASP A 222 27.44 5.79 -2.12
N LEU A 223 27.38 7.01 -2.64
CA LEU A 223 27.39 8.24 -1.83
C LEU A 223 26.00 8.87 -1.68
N ILE A 224 24.95 8.19 -2.21
CA ILE A 224 23.55 8.60 -2.07
C ILE A 224 22.78 7.42 -1.49
N HIS A 225 22.41 7.53 -0.22
CA HIS A 225 21.78 6.47 0.57
C HIS A 225 20.36 6.81 1.02
N ASP A 226 19.60 7.52 0.21
CA ASP A 226 18.21 7.86 0.51
C ASP A 226 17.28 7.66 -0.69
N SER A 227 16.04 7.30 -0.37
CA SER A 227 14.90 7.42 -1.27
C SER A 227 14.00 8.51 -0.70
N LEU A 228 13.71 9.53 -1.50
CA LEU A 228 13.10 10.75 -1.00
C LEU A 228 11.82 11.09 -1.76
N PRO A 229 10.69 11.18 -1.06
CA PRO A 229 9.44 11.66 -1.65
C PRO A 229 9.38 13.19 -1.56
N PHE A 230 9.12 13.84 -2.68
CA PHE A 230 8.88 15.28 -2.73
C PHE A 230 7.48 15.58 -3.29
N PRO A 231 6.46 15.72 -2.44
CA PRO A 231 5.15 16.18 -2.86
C PRO A 231 5.22 17.59 -3.44
N LEU A 232 4.38 17.90 -4.43
CA LEU A 232 4.34 19.20 -5.09
C LEU A 232 4.20 20.37 -4.10
N ALA A 233 3.40 20.22 -3.04
CA ALA A 233 3.26 21.23 -2.01
C ALA A 233 4.55 21.50 -1.25
N ALA A 234 5.34 20.47 -0.94
CA ALA A 234 6.64 20.62 -0.29
C ALA A 234 7.64 21.32 -1.22
N ILE A 235 7.62 20.98 -2.52
CA ILE A 235 8.46 21.65 -3.53
C ILE A 235 8.05 23.13 -3.64
N ASN A 236 6.76 23.43 -3.74
CA ASN A 236 6.24 24.79 -3.84
C ASN A 236 6.57 25.65 -2.60
N ALA A 237 6.49 25.07 -1.40
CA ALA A 237 6.78 25.75 -0.15
C ALA A 237 8.28 26.06 0.03
N ARG A 238 9.16 25.15 -0.44
CA ARG A 238 10.61 25.25 -0.24
C ARG A 238 11.33 25.88 -1.45
N TRP A 239 10.75 25.79 -2.65
CA TRP A 239 11.32 26.32 -3.90
C TRP A 239 10.29 27.06 -4.75
N PRO A 240 9.70 28.12 -4.27
CA PRO A 240 8.71 28.87 -5.03
C PRO A 240 9.29 29.41 -6.37
N GLU A 241 10.57 29.74 -6.41
CA GLU A 241 11.27 30.18 -7.61
C GLU A 241 11.45 29.06 -8.65
N THR A 242 11.54 27.81 -8.24
CA THR A 242 11.77 26.67 -9.13
C THR A 242 10.52 26.30 -9.90
N ASN A 243 9.36 26.42 -9.27
CA ASN A 243 8.07 26.20 -9.94
C ASN A 243 7.79 27.19 -11.08
N ALA A 244 8.29 28.41 -10.97
CA ALA A 244 8.18 29.39 -12.03
C ALA A 244 9.11 29.11 -13.22
N GLN A 245 10.16 28.30 -13.02
CA GLN A 245 11.20 28.04 -14.01
C GLN A 245 11.03 26.71 -14.76
N ILE A 246 10.23 25.77 -14.21
CA ILE A 246 10.02 24.45 -14.82
C ILE A 246 8.52 24.28 -15.06
N PRO A 247 8.01 24.71 -16.24
CA PRO A 247 6.60 24.53 -16.60
C PRO A 247 6.19 23.04 -16.51
N GLY A 248 5.05 22.76 -15.90
CA GLY A 248 4.57 21.41 -15.73
C GLY A 248 5.37 20.58 -14.72
N ASN A 249 6.03 21.22 -13.74
CA ASN A 249 6.85 20.54 -12.73
C ASN A 249 6.06 19.40 -12.05
N PRO A 250 6.36 18.11 -12.36
CA PRO A 250 5.68 16.98 -11.75
C PRO A 250 6.11 16.81 -10.30
N LEU A 251 5.32 16.10 -9.51
CA LEU A 251 5.79 15.55 -8.25
C LEU A 251 6.99 14.67 -8.53
N SER A 252 8.07 14.85 -7.77
CA SER A 252 9.29 14.07 -8.00
C SER A 252 9.51 13.10 -6.86
N PHE A 253 10.02 11.95 -7.23
CA PHE A 253 10.39 10.89 -6.31
C PHE A 253 11.75 10.34 -6.73
N LEU A 254 12.63 10.16 -5.77
CA LEU A 254 13.99 9.67 -6.00
C LEU A 254 14.10 8.22 -5.54
N VAL A 255 14.58 7.33 -6.40
CA VAL A 255 14.97 5.97 -6.04
C VAL A 255 16.45 5.79 -6.29
N SER A 256 17.22 5.45 -5.25
CA SER A 256 18.59 5.00 -5.41
C SER A 256 18.63 3.48 -5.47
N LEU A 257 19.16 2.91 -6.56
CA LEU A 257 19.31 1.47 -6.70
C LEU A 257 20.37 0.90 -5.74
N SER A 258 21.34 1.70 -5.30
CA SER A 258 22.37 1.27 -4.35
C SER A 258 21.81 0.94 -2.97
N ASN A 259 20.65 1.49 -2.63
CA ASN A 259 19.98 1.32 -1.34
C ASN A 259 18.79 0.36 -1.38
N LEU A 260 18.38 -0.09 -2.55
CA LEU A 260 17.37 -1.13 -2.63
C LEU A 260 18.03 -2.45 -2.21
N PRO A 261 17.67 -3.04 -1.05
CA PRO A 261 18.04 -4.41 -0.76
C PRO A 261 17.59 -5.27 -1.93
N SER A 262 18.41 -6.25 -2.33
CA SER A 262 18.18 -7.08 -3.51
C SER A 262 16.78 -7.72 -3.58
N ASP A 263 16.06 -7.75 -2.46
CA ASP A 263 14.76 -8.38 -2.28
C ASP A 263 13.65 -7.43 -1.78
N SER A 264 13.94 -6.14 -1.50
CA SER A 264 12.95 -5.21 -0.94
C SER A 264 12.47 -4.19 -1.96
N TRP A 265 11.30 -4.46 -2.52
CA TRP A 265 10.54 -3.50 -3.35
C TRP A 265 9.60 -2.62 -2.53
N ALA A 266 9.66 -2.73 -1.22
CA ALA A 266 8.81 -1.96 -0.31
C ALA A 266 9.16 -0.47 -0.33
N THR A 267 10.44 -0.10 -0.45
CA THR A 267 10.87 1.29 -0.43
C THR A 267 10.20 2.16 -1.51
N PRO A 268 10.22 1.82 -2.82
CA PRO A 268 9.51 2.60 -3.82
C PRO A 268 8.00 2.70 -3.60
N LEU A 269 7.39 1.65 -3.02
CA LEU A 269 5.96 1.66 -2.70
C LEU A 269 5.68 2.57 -1.51
N HIS A 270 6.50 2.49 -0.46
CA HIS A 270 6.46 3.33 0.72
C HIS A 270 6.56 4.81 0.35
N GLU A 271 7.60 5.19 -0.40
CA GLU A 271 7.82 6.58 -0.78
C GLU A 271 6.71 7.11 -1.71
N THR A 272 6.18 6.27 -2.60
CA THR A 272 4.99 6.63 -3.40
C THR A 272 3.77 6.84 -2.51
N GLY A 273 3.64 6.07 -1.43
CA GLY A 273 2.60 6.25 -0.41
C GLY A 273 2.65 7.63 0.25
N HIS A 274 3.84 8.14 0.55
CA HIS A 274 4.01 9.51 1.05
C HIS A 274 3.51 10.56 0.05
N ILE A 275 3.67 10.33 -1.23
CA ILE A 275 3.17 11.24 -2.26
C ILE A 275 1.64 11.16 -2.39
N PHE A 276 1.02 10.01 -2.04
CA PHE A 276 -0.43 9.92 -1.83
C PHE A 276 -0.91 10.61 -0.56
N GLY A 277 0.00 11.06 0.31
CA GLY A 277 -0.32 11.75 1.55
C GLY A 277 -0.36 10.87 2.79
N PHE A 278 0.06 9.61 2.70
CA PHE A 278 0.13 8.72 3.85
C PHE A 278 1.30 9.09 4.77
N VAL A 279 1.08 8.88 6.06
CA VAL A 279 2.07 9.11 7.13
C VAL A 279 2.71 7.79 7.54
N HIS A 280 3.77 7.84 8.33
CA HIS A 280 4.23 6.67 9.07
C HIS A 280 3.22 6.36 10.19
N PRO A 281 2.50 5.23 10.16
CA PRO A 281 1.38 5.03 11.07
C PRO A 281 1.81 4.74 12.50
N PHE A 282 2.85 3.95 12.70
CA PHE A 282 3.21 3.36 13.98
C PHE A 282 4.54 3.88 14.52
N GLY A 283 4.70 3.91 15.85
CA GLY A 283 5.98 4.06 16.51
C GLY A 283 6.76 2.73 16.57
N ASN A 284 7.99 2.80 17.13
CA ASN A 284 8.86 1.64 17.35
C ASN A 284 8.16 0.57 18.22
N ASN A 285 8.23 -0.71 17.87
CA ASN A 285 7.75 -1.92 18.55
C ASN A 285 6.50 -2.61 17.95
N ILE A 286 6.13 -2.30 16.71
CA ILE A 286 5.07 -2.99 15.99
C ILE A 286 5.70 -3.71 14.79
N TRP A 287 5.26 -4.95 14.55
CA TRP A 287 5.76 -5.71 13.41
C TRP A 287 5.20 -5.14 12.09
N PRO A 288 6.03 -4.98 11.05
CA PRO A 288 5.67 -4.27 9.81
C PRO A 288 4.81 -5.10 8.85
N VAL A 289 3.87 -5.91 9.36
CA VAL A 289 3.06 -6.79 8.49
C VAL A 289 1.74 -6.15 8.03
N TRP A 290 1.35 -4.99 8.58
CA TRP A 290 0.02 -4.43 8.34
C TRP A 290 0.00 -3.28 7.38
N ASP A 291 1.14 -2.62 7.16
CA ASP A 291 1.19 -1.41 6.38
C ASP A 291 2.56 -1.18 5.76
N VAL A 292 2.58 -0.89 4.44
CA VAL A 292 3.82 -0.54 3.74
C VAL A 292 4.41 0.78 4.23
N MET A 293 3.59 1.64 4.84
CA MET A 293 4.04 2.92 5.42
C MET A 293 4.74 2.75 6.78
N TYR A 294 4.91 1.53 7.27
CA TYR A 294 5.76 1.30 8.43
C TYR A 294 7.23 1.59 8.10
N ILE A 295 7.97 2.05 9.07
CA ILE A 295 9.32 2.63 8.98
C ILE A 295 10.22 2.06 7.87
N GLY A 296 10.60 2.95 6.94
CA GLY A 296 11.73 2.72 6.03
C GLY A 296 11.57 1.59 5.04
N GLY A 297 10.34 1.09 4.82
CA GLY A 297 10.11 -0.03 3.91
C GLY A 297 10.86 -1.31 4.31
N GLN A 298 11.31 -1.41 5.56
CA GLN A 298 11.94 -2.62 6.10
C GLN A 298 10.85 -3.67 6.32
N VAL A 299 10.56 -4.39 5.27
CA VAL A 299 9.71 -5.58 5.35
C VAL A 299 10.62 -6.77 5.64
N ASP A 300 10.20 -7.66 6.55
CA ASP A 300 10.87 -8.95 6.67
C ASP A 300 10.94 -9.58 5.27
N PRO A 301 12.12 -10.03 4.82
CA PRO A 301 12.27 -10.70 3.53
C PRO A 301 11.34 -11.90 3.34
N ALA A 302 10.78 -12.45 4.43
CA ALA A 302 9.78 -13.52 4.39
C ALA A 302 8.38 -13.02 3.97
N PHE A 303 8.13 -11.70 3.99
CA PHE A 303 6.86 -11.08 3.63
C PHE A 303 7.06 -10.18 2.40
N SER A 304 6.09 -10.18 1.49
CA SER A 304 5.98 -9.13 0.47
C SER A 304 5.58 -7.80 1.14
N ALA A 305 5.67 -6.69 0.40
CA ALA A 305 5.17 -5.43 0.90
C ALA A 305 3.71 -5.59 1.34
N PRO A 306 3.37 -5.30 2.61
CA PRO A 306 2.00 -5.42 3.10
C PRO A 306 1.08 -4.42 2.41
N GLY A 307 -0.22 -4.62 2.53
CA GLY A 307 -1.22 -3.66 2.09
C GLY A 307 -1.14 -2.36 2.88
N LEU A 308 -2.21 -1.59 2.83
CA LEU A 308 -2.42 -0.37 3.60
C LEU A 308 -3.54 -0.59 4.62
N LEU A 309 -3.53 0.16 5.72
CA LEU A 309 -4.62 0.19 6.68
C LEU A 309 -5.93 0.66 6.04
N GLY A 310 -7.05 0.14 6.53
CA GLY A 310 -8.37 0.51 6.06
C GLY A 310 -8.69 1.99 6.25
N TRP A 311 -8.15 2.62 7.32
CA TRP A 311 -8.26 4.06 7.56
C TRP A 311 -7.61 4.87 6.44
N GLU A 312 -6.40 4.51 6.02
CA GLU A 312 -5.68 5.19 4.94
C GLU A 312 -6.38 5.03 3.60
N ARG A 313 -6.86 3.79 3.30
CA ARG A 313 -7.66 3.55 2.10
C ARG A 313 -8.97 4.35 2.09
N TRP A 314 -9.56 4.60 3.27
CA TRP A 314 -10.75 5.45 3.39
C TRP A 314 -10.40 6.93 3.23
N LEU A 315 -9.31 7.40 3.82
CA LEU A 315 -8.82 8.77 3.70
C LEU A 315 -8.69 9.21 2.24
N VAL A 316 -8.18 8.32 1.37
CA VAL A 316 -8.04 8.55 -0.07
C VAL A 316 -9.24 8.03 -0.89
N ASN A 317 -10.35 7.70 -0.25
CA ASN A 317 -11.58 7.21 -0.88
C ASN A 317 -11.40 5.91 -1.72
N TRP A 318 -10.39 5.09 -1.42
CA TRP A 318 -10.33 3.73 -1.96
C TRP A 318 -11.35 2.83 -1.27
N VAL A 319 -11.47 2.88 0.05
CA VAL A 319 -12.66 2.47 0.80
C VAL A 319 -13.65 3.64 0.77
N THR A 320 -14.90 3.38 0.42
CA THR A 320 -15.95 4.41 0.32
C THR A 320 -16.76 4.49 1.60
N ASP A 321 -17.46 5.60 1.83
CA ASP A 321 -18.31 5.81 3.01
C ASP A 321 -19.35 4.69 3.22
N SER A 322 -19.86 4.09 2.15
CA SER A 322 -20.80 2.97 2.21
C SER A 322 -20.18 1.66 2.74
N GLN A 323 -18.87 1.61 2.85
CA GLN A 323 -18.11 0.46 3.36
C GLN A 323 -17.63 0.67 4.81
N VAL A 324 -18.04 1.77 5.45
CA VAL A 324 -17.64 2.18 6.79
C VAL A 324 -18.81 2.09 7.75
N ALA A 325 -18.66 1.32 8.80
CA ALA A 325 -19.59 1.31 9.94
C ALA A 325 -19.15 2.37 10.95
N CYS A 326 -19.78 3.54 10.92
CA CYS A 326 -19.48 4.65 11.84
C CYS A 326 -20.33 4.56 13.10
N ILE A 327 -19.68 4.64 14.26
CA ILE A 327 -20.28 4.74 15.60
C ILE A 327 -19.78 6.04 16.23
N ASP A 328 -20.65 7.05 16.33
CA ASP A 328 -20.31 8.34 16.97
C ASP A 328 -20.66 8.27 18.46
N GLN A 329 -19.63 8.22 19.31
CA GLN A 329 -19.76 8.21 20.77
C GLN A 329 -19.76 9.60 21.42
N SER A 330 -19.82 10.65 20.62
CA SER A 330 -19.94 12.04 21.13
C SER A 330 -21.25 12.27 21.90
N SER A 331 -22.28 11.43 21.70
CA SER A 331 -23.52 11.38 22.44
C SER A 331 -23.52 10.14 23.35
N SER A 332 -23.32 10.34 24.64
CA SER A 332 -23.20 9.30 25.67
C SER A 332 -24.37 8.29 25.72
N GLY A 333 -24.03 7.00 25.72
CA GLY A 333 -24.96 5.88 25.90
C GLY A 333 -24.25 4.56 25.70
N SER A 334 -24.65 3.49 26.44
CA SER A 334 -24.18 2.15 26.14
C SER A 334 -25.07 1.53 25.07
N SER A 335 -24.46 1.09 23.99
CA SER A 335 -25.11 0.41 22.86
C SER A 335 -24.28 -0.75 22.40
N THR A 336 -24.92 -1.72 21.74
CA THR A 336 -24.22 -2.86 21.13
C THR A 336 -24.51 -2.93 19.62
N TYR A 337 -23.47 -3.05 18.85
CA TYR A 337 -23.51 -3.14 17.41
C TYR A 337 -22.85 -4.43 16.94
N ASN A 338 -23.38 -5.04 15.89
CA ASN A 338 -22.80 -6.22 15.26
C ASN A 338 -22.55 -5.93 13.79
N TYR A 339 -21.32 -6.19 13.33
CA TYR A 339 -20.93 -6.03 11.93
C TYR A 339 -20.22 -7.27 11.42
N LEU A 340 -20.34 -7.54 10.13
CA LEU A 340 -19.46 -8.44 9.38
C LEU A 340 -18.46 -7.57 8.63
N LEU A 341 -17.21 -7.59 9.04
CA LEU A 341 -16.10 -6.92 8.36
C LEU A 341 -15.49 -7.88 7.34
N THR A 342 -15.57 -7.54 6.07
CA THR A 342 -14.91 -8.33 5.01
C THR A 342 -13.42 -7.97 4.97
N PRO A 343 -12.52 -8.92 4.62
CA PRO A 343 -11.10 -8.64 4.54
C PRO A 343 -10.81 -7.40 3.72
N ILE A 344 -9.91 -6.57 4.23
CA ILE A 344 -9.61 -5.26 3.62
C ILE A 344 -9.02 -5.42 2.22
N GLU A 345 -8.35 -6.53 1.92
CA GLU A 345 -7.75 -6.83 0.62
C GLU A 345 -8.75 -7.22 -0.46
N LEU A 346 -9.94 -7.67 -0.09
CA LEU A 346 -10.95 -8.08 -1.07
C LEU A 346 -11.59 -6.87 -1.74
N ASN A 347 -11.59 -6.85 -3.06
CA ASN A 347 -12.40 -5.90 -3.83
C ASN A 347 -13.88 -6.28 -3.74
N SER A 348 -14.61 -5.66 -2.82
CA SER A 348 -16.06 -5.88 -2.61
C SER A 348 -16.71 -4.58 -2.12
N ASN A 349 -18.03 -4.49 -2.27
CA ASN A 349 -18.83 -3.36 -1.76
C ASN A 349 -19.33 -3.57 -0.31
N SER A 350 -18.86 -4.62 0.35
CA SER A 350 -19.26 -4.94 1.73
C SER A 350 -18.52 -4.02 2.73
N VAL A 351 -18.98 -4.03 3.99
CA VAL A 351 -18.34 -3.27 5.06
C VAL A 351 -16.90 -3.75 5.25
N LYS A 352 -15.97 -2.82 5.25
CA LYS A 352 -14.53 -3.04 5.36
C LYS A 352 -13.99 -2.71 6.74
N ILE A 353 -14.43 -1.59 7.27
CA ILE A 353 -13.97 -1.08 8.56
C ILE A 353 -15.14 -0.65 9.43
N ALA A 354 -14.96 -0.80 10.75
CA ALA A 354 -15.80 -0.13 11.74
C ALA A 354 -14.97 0.95 12.43
N VAL A 355 -15.55 2.14 12.57
CA VAL A 355 -14.91 3.30 13.19
C VAL A 355 -15.74 3.75 14.38
N ILE A 356 -15.14 3.78 15.56
CA ILE A 356 -15.76 4.25 16.80
C ILE A 356 -15.11 5.61 17.13
N LYS A 357 -15.79 6.68 16.80
CA LYS A 357 -15.33 8.04 17.11
C LYS A 357 -15.43 8.28 18.61
N LEU A 358 -14.33 8.65 19.22
CA LEU A 358 -14.23 8.93 20.67
C LEU A 358 -14.29 10.43 20.95
N THR A 359 -13.53 11.21 20.19
CA THR A 359 -13.47 12.69 20.29
C THR A 359 -13.49 13.30 18.89
N SER A 360 -13.29 14.61 18.80
CA SER A 360 -13.12 15.30 17.50
C SER A 360 -11.88 14.82 16.71
N HIS A 361 -10.89 14.23 17.37
CA HIS A 361 -9.60 13.87 16.77
C HIS A 361 -9.20 12.41 16.99
N THR A 362 -9.93 11.65 17.80
CA THR A 362 -9.55 10.28 18.12
C THR A 362 -10.67 9.29 17.81
N ALA A 363 -10.28 8.12 17.31
CA ALA A 363 -11.18 7.00 17.06
C ALA A 363 -10.50 5.66 17.31
N ILE A 364 -11.30 4.60 17.45
CA ILE A 364 -10.87 3.21 17.31
C ILE A 364 -11.31 2.74 15.92
N VAL A 365 -10.44 2.05 15.21
CA VAL A 365 -10.73 1.42 13.93
C VAL A 365 -10.57 -0.08 14.05
N VAL A 366 -11.49 -0.81 13.44
CA VAL A 366 -11.50 -2.28 13.39
C VAL A 366 -11.61 -2.71 11.94
N GLU A 367 -10.72 -3.59 11.50
CA GLU A 367 -10.73 -4.15 10.15
C GLU A 367 -10.41 -5.64 10.16
N SER A 368 -10.87 -6.37 9.14
CA SER A 368 -10.56 -7.79 8.98
C SER A 368 -9.31 -7.94 8.13
N ARG A 369 -8.31 -8.70 8.62
CA ARG A 369 -7.06 -8.99 7.89
C ARG A 369 -6.95 -10.46 7.57
N ARG A 370 -6.60 -10.78 6.33
CA ARG A 370 -6.36 -12.14 5.83
C ARG A 370 -5.11 -12.16 4.97
N SER A 371 -4.45 -13.33 4.93
CA SER A 371 -3.28 -13.54 4.06
C SER A 371 -3.70 -13.70 2.60
N ILE A 372 -4.16 -12.62 1.99
CA ILE A 372 -4.61 -12.52 0.59
C ILE A 372 -4.13 -11.20 -0.03
N GLY A 373 -4.01 -11.15 -1.35
CA GLY A 373 -3.55 -9.95 -2.07
C GLY A 373 -2.11 -9.60 -1.69
N GLU A 374 -1.90 -8.36 -1.27
CA GLU A 374 -0.59 -7.86 -0.82
C GLU A 374 -0.24 -8.35 0.59
N ASP A 375 -1.22 -8.75 1.39
CA ASP A 375 -1.00 -9.28 2.73
C ASP A 375 -0.54 -10.73 2.68
N VAL A 376 0.76 -10.94 2.82
CA VAL A 376 1.39 -12.26 2.86
C VAL A 376 2.00 -12.51 4.22
N PHE A 377 1.23 -13.15 5.11
CA PHE A 377 1.64 -13.48 6.48
C PHE A 377 1.07 -14.84 6.90
N PRO A 378 1.58 -15.47 7.98
CA PRO A 378 1.03 -16.72 8.49
C PRO A 378 -0.46 -16.61 8.85
N THR A 379 -1.26 -17.61 8.51
CA THR A 379 -2.69 -17.65 8.83
C THR A 379 -2.98 -17.54 10.34
N SER A 380 -1.95 -17.81 11.16
CA SER A 380 -1.99 -17.56 12.60
C SER A 380 -2.13 -16.07 12.97
N TYR A 381 -1.96 -15.14 12.04
CA TYR A 381 -2.13 -13.70 12.28
C TYR A 381 -3.44 -13.16 11.70
N GLU A 382 -4.20 -13.98 10.99
CA GLU A 382 -5.54 -13.60 10.50
C GLU A 382 -6.48 -13.30 11.65
N GLY A 383 -7.29 -12.27 11.51
CA GLY A 383 -8.28 -11.84 12.50
C GLY A 383 -8.69 -10.39 12.32
N ALA A 384 -9.39 -9.87 13.33
CA ALA A 384 -9.71 -8.45 13.37
C ALA A 384 -8.53 -7.66 13.94
N LEU A 385 -7.98 -6.75 13.14
CA LEU A 385 -6.99 -5.77 13.57
C LEU A 385 -7.72 -4.61 14.22
N VAL A 386 -7.29 -4.23 15.44
CA VAL A 386 -7.90 -3.13 16.21
C VAL A 386 -6.81 -2.11 16.52
N TYR A 387 -7.03 -0.86 16.13
CA TYR A 387 -6.08 0.23 16.36
C TYR A 387 -6.78 1.54 16.68
N SER A 388 -6.08 2.44 17.35
CA SER A 388 -6.54 3.81 17.59
C SER A 388 -5.93 4.79 16.61
N ILE A 389 -6.70 5.82 16.28
CA ILE A 389 -6.28 6.95 15.44
C ILE A 389 -6.30 8.23 16.28
N ASP A 390 -5.29 9.08 16.10
CA ASP A 390 -5.25 10.44 16.63
C ASP A 390 -4.82 11.42 15.53
N THR A 391 -5.78 12.12 14.95
CA THR A 391 -5.54 13.06 13.82
C THR A 391 -4.92 14.39 14.25
N SER A 392 -4.69 14.60 15.54
CA SER A 392 -3.95 15.75 16.08
C SER A 392 -2.43 15.53 16.10
N LYS A 393 -1.99 14.31 15.76
CA LYS A 393 -0.58 13.91 15.78
C LYS A 393 -0.05 13.75 14.39
N ASN A 394 1.23 14.05 14.21
CA ASN A 394 1.96 13.71 13.00
C ASN A 394 2.46 12.27 13.09
N GLY A 395 2.45 11.58 11.95
CA GLY A 395 3.04 10.24 11.82
C GLY A 395 4.57 10.32 11.77
N ASP A 396 5.21 10.70 12.86
CA ASP A 396 6.67 10.65 12.96
C ASP A 396 7.09 9.29 13.54
N VAL A 397 7.92 8.59 12.78
CA VAL A 397 8.49 7.28 13.17
C VAL A 397 9.24 7.30 14.51
N ASN A 398 9.82 8.44 14.85
CA ASN A 398 10.55 8.63 16.10
C ASN A 398 9.64 9.10 17.25
N SER A 399 8.34 9.29 16.97
CA SER A 399 7.41 9.76 17.97
C SER A 399 7.11 8.68 19.01
N LEU A 400 7.32 9.00 20.27
CA LEU A 400 6.81 8.19 21.40
C LEU A 400 5.27 8.18 21.46
N SER A 401 4.61 8.95 20.61
CA SER A 401 3.17 9.13 20.56
C SER A 401 2.70 9.14 19.10
N PRO A 402 2.72 7.98 18.43
CA PRO A 402 2.32 7.87 17.01
C PRO A 402 0.85 8.23 16.80
N SER A 403 0.51 8.60 15.56
CA SER A 403 -0.86 8.93 15.16
C SER A 403 -1.76 7.70 15.10
N ILE A 404 -1.19 6.51 14.91
CA ILE A 404 -1.89 5.22 14.87
C ILE A 404 -1.21 4.25 15.82
N ASN A 405 -2.01 3.59 16.70
CA ASN A 405 -1.51 2.61 17.66
C ASN A 405 -2.31 1.32 17.58
N ILE A 406 -1.66 0.19 17.48
CA ILE A 406 -2.29 -1.13 17.58
C ILE A 406 -2.69 -1.38 19.03
N LEU A 407 -3.93 -1.82 19.24
CA LEU A 407 -4.49 -2.08 20.57
C LEU A 407 -4.45 -3.55 20.95
N GLY A 408 -4.36 -4.46 19.99
CA GLY A 408 -4.23 -5.88 20.23
C GLY A 408 -2.89 -6.25 20.87
N GLN A 409 -2.93 -7.26 21.76
CA GLN A 409 -1.76 -7.69 22.55
C GLN A 409 -1.16 -9.01 22.06
N SER A 410 -1.63 -9.53 20.91
CA SER A 410 -1.03 -10.75 20.33
C SER A 410 0.40 -10.49 19.89
N ILE A 411 1.31 -11.39 20.28
CA ILE A 411 2.75 -11.24 20.02
C ILE A 411 3.14 -12.16 18.86
N TYR A 412 4.05 -11.70 18.00
CA TYR A 412 4.67 -12.50 16.96
C TYR A 412 5.51 -13.63 17.59
N ALA A 413 5.29 -14.87 17.16
CA ALA A 413 5.97 -16.03 17.72
C ALA A 413 7.50 -15.94 17.59
N GLY A 414 8.19 -15.84 18.73
CA GLY A 414 9.65 -15.68 18.79
C GLY A 414 10.17 -14.24 18.76
N HIS A 415 9.27 -13.26 18.79
CA HIS A 415 9.58 -11.84 18.76
C HIS A 415 8.94 -11.12 19.96
N THR A 416 9.25 -9.85 20.13
CA THR A 416 8.67 -8.97 21.16
C THR A 416 7.62 -8.02 20.59
N GLU A 417 7.48 -8.01 19.25
CA GLU A 417 6.61 -7.12 18.51
C GLU A 417 5.15 -7.61 18.51
N LEU A 418 4.22 -6.67 18.50
CA LEU A 418 2.79 -6.94 18.51
C LEU A 418 2.28 -7.24 17.10
N VAL A 419 1.59 -8.37 16.96
CA VAL A 419 0.76 -8.68 15.78
C VAL A 419 -0.56 -7.92 15.82
N GLY A 420 -1.19 -7.87 16.96
CA GLY A 420 -2.33 -6.99 17.24
C GLY A 420 -3.70 -7.47 16.78
N THR A 421 -3.81 -8.56 16.01
CA THR A 421 -5.12 -9.13 15.65
C THR A 421 -5.76 -9.89 16.81
N ILE A 422 -7.10 -9.82 16.89
CA ILE A 422 -7.92 -10.63 17.79
C ILE A 422 -8.82 -11.59 17.01
N ARG A 423 -9.15 -12.71 17.64
CA ARG A 423 -9.86 -13.84 17.02
C ARG A 423 -11.17 -14.15 17.75
N ALA A 424 -11.91 -15.11 17.20
CA ALA A 424 -13.16 -15.59 17.78
C ALA A 424 -13.05 -15.89 19.27
N GLY A 425 -13.89 -15.25 20.06
CA GLY A 425 -13.91 -15.32 21.52
C GLY A 425 -13.07 -14.25 22.22
N GLU A 426 -12.09 -13.63 21.53
CA GLU A 426 -11.23 -12.59 22.09
C GLU A 426 -11.90 -11.22 22.00
N SER A 427 -11.46 -10.31 22.89
CA SER A 427 -11.94 -8.94 22.94
C SER A 427 -10.88 -7.97 23.42
N ILE A 428 -11.02 -6.71 23.03
CA ILE A 428 -10.22 -5.57 23.48
C ILE A 428 -11.16 -4.54 24.06
N THR A 429 -10.79 -3.98 25.21
CA THR A 429 -11.45 -2.79 25.76
C THR A 429 -10.46 -1.63 25.81
N TYR A 430 -10.84 -0.53 25.19
CA TYR A 430 -10.03 0.69 25.14
C TYR A 430 -10.94 1.91 25.31
N GLN A 431 -10.61 2.78 26.25
CA GLN A 431 -11.38 4.00 26.59
C GLN A 431 -12.89 3.74 26.74
N GLY A 432 -13.26 2.68 27.44
CA GLY A 432 -14.66 2.31 27.70
C GLY A 432 -15.39 1.62 26.52
N GLN A 433 -14.73 1.43 25.39
CA GLN A 433 -15.29 0.75 24.22
C GLN A 433 -14.75 -0.67 24.14
N THR A 434 -15.62 -1.67 23.95
CA THR A 434 -15.22 -3.07 23.83
C THR A 434 -15.49 -3.57 22.41
N VAL A 435 -14.45 -4.09 21.76
CA VAL A 435 -14.52 -4.81 20.49
C VAL A 435 -14.31 -6.29 20.77
N LYS A 436 -15.26 -7.13 20.38
CA LYS A 436 -15.20 -8.59 20.53
C LYS A 436 -15.37 -9.25 19.17
N VAL A 437 -14.54 -10.22 18.86
CA VAL A 437 -14.72 -11.08 17.69
C VAL A 437 -15.64 -12.26 18.08
N LEU A 438 -16.77 -12.36 17.41
CA LEU A 438 -17.75 -13.42 17.64
C LEU A 438 -17.39 -14.67 16.82
N ALA A 439 -16.92 -14.48 15.60
CA ALA A 439 -16.47 -15.57 14.71
C ALA A 439 -15.52 -15.04 13.63
N ASN A 440 -14.52 -15.85 13.30
CA ASN A 440 -13.72 -15.71 12.10
C ASN A 440 -14.26 -16.68 11.04
N THR A 441 -14.62 -16.17 9.88
CA THR A 441 -15.20 -16.96 8.78
C THR A 441 -14.41 -16.72 7.48
N SER A 442 -14.70 -17.53 6.47
CA SER A 442 -14.09 -17.35 5.13
C SER A 442 -14.51 -16.04 4.44
N VAL A 443 -15.61 -15.41 4.89
CA VAL A 443 -16.13 -14.17 4.31
C VAL A 443 -15.74 -12.94 5.13
N GLY A 444 -15.14 -13.11 6.31
CA GLY A 444 -14.68 -12.03 7.18
C GLY A 444 -14.90 -12.31 8.66
N ASP A 445 -14.78 -11.27 9.46
CA ASP A 445 -14.90 -11.33 10.92
C ASP A 445 -16.22 -10.74 11.38
N TYR A 446 -17.01 -11.53 12.11
CA TYR A 446 -18.16 -11.03 12.85
C TYR A 446 -17.68 -10.36 14.12
N VAL A 447 -17.84 -9.05 14.21
CA VAL A 447 -17.45 -8.25 15.37
C VAL A 447 -18.67 -7.70 16.08
N GLN A 448 -18.60 -7.71 17.41
CA GLN A 448 -19.53 -7.02 18.28
C GLN A 448 -18.81 -5.85 18.95
N ILE A 449 -19.39 -4.68 18.84
CA ILE A 449 -18.87 -3.46 19.45
C ILE A 449 -19.85 -3.02 20.51
N THR A 450 -19.39 -2.98 21.76
CA THR A 450 -20.18 -2.48 22.91
C THR A 450 -19.57 -1.15 23.34
N THR A 451 -20.37 -0.10 23.26
CA THR A 451 -19.96 1.23 23.65
C THR A 451 -20.24 1.50 25.11
N GLY A 452 -19.38 2.30 25.73
CA GLY A 452 -19.51 2.78 27.11
C GLY A 452 -19.07 4.24 27.21
N THR A 453 -19.00 4.74 28.42
CA THR A 453 -18.49 6.11 28.65
C THR A 453 -17.03 6.19 28.22
N VAL A 454 -16.69 7.19 27.45
CA VAL A 454 -15.29 7.45 27.05
C VAL A 454 -14.52 7.82 28.32
N THR A 455 -13.50 7.04 28.65
CA THR A 455 -12.59 7.32 29.77
C THR A 455 -11.32 7.92 29.19
N GLY A 456 -11.01 9.15 29.55
CA GLY A 456 -9.84 9.89 29.11
C GLY A 456 -8.52 9.31 29.67
#